data_d2e9f1d345e84aafee2ad7436101b12a
#
_entry.id   d2e9f1d345e84aafee2ad7436101b12a
#
_cell.length_a   1.000
_cell.length_b   1.000
_cell.length_c   1.000
_cell.angle_alpha   90.00
_cell.angle_beta   90.00
_cell.angle_gamma   90.00
#
_symmetry.space_group_name_H-M   'P 1'
#
loop_
_entity.id
_entity.type
_entity.pdbx_description
1 polymer ?
#
loop_
_entity_poly.entity_id
_entity_poly.type
_entity_poly.pdbx_seq_one_letter_code
_entity_poly.pdbx_strand_id
1 'polypeptide(L)'
;MGVKKQLTISNPAIGGSGYLTLSNMEADAAIKAGFYVAIHQCRGLAQAGGPLCVDVVIRDHEVKGSVSHDVDYVNGFDLSEAWRTVNTVRDFGSAFPRGLTVVADFFVDVPILVTARAKGPRYLTEEEYLIKFKDLIDAGYDIRLVIYNFKKYKFQTILKGPLSLGVITSDLMMRNDDRFIMLPKKSTIEGVLDNVPQKKENPAYNEKIRKRNRKAFETGFADRELFAGPRDEKIIII
;
A
#
# COMPACT_ATOMS: atom_id res chain seq x y z
N MET A 1 -6.60 -31.40 -1.80
CA MET A 1 -6.51 -30.11 -2.53
C MET A 1 -5.76 -29.15 -1.61
N GLY A 2 -4.63 -28.56 -2.07
CA GLY A 2 -3.89 -27.56 -1.30
C GLY A 2 -4.73 -26.30 -1.08
N VAL A 3 -4.46 -25.59 0.01
CA VAL A 3 -5.09 -24.27 0.28
C VAL A 3 -4.66 -23.32 -0.84
N LYS A 4 -5.64 -22.73 -1.53
CA LYS A 4 -5.37 -21.70 -2.55
C LYS A 4 -4.84 -20.44 -1.88
N LYS A 5 -3.67 -19.99 -2.31
CA LYS A 5 -3.01 -18.80 -1.77
C LYS A 5 -3.43 -17.55 -2.53
N GLN A 6 -3.66 -16.50 -1.80
CA GLN A 6 -3.99 -15.19 -2.34
C GLN A 6 -3.34 -14.10 -1.52
N LEU A 7 -3.01 -12.99 -2.18
CA LEU A 7 -2.61 -11.73 -1.57
C LEU A 7 -3.35 -10.60 -2.29
N THR A 8 -4.03 -9.75 -1.55
CA THR A 8 -4.71 -8.57 -2.09
C THR A 8 -4.14 -7.32 -1.45
N ILE A 9 -3.58 -6.44 -2.28
CA ILE A 9 -3.05 -5.14 -1.88
C ILE A 9 -3.94 -4.06 -2.48
N SER A 10 -4.49 -3.21 -1.64
CA SER A 10 -5.29 -2.04 -2.05
C SER A 10 -4.44 -0.78 -1.92
N ASN A 11 -4.30 -0.03 -3.01
CA ASN A 11 -3.49 1.18 -3.10
C ASN A 11 -4.39 2.42 -3.25
N PRO A 12 -4.94 2.95 -2.14
CA PRO A 12 -5.69 4.19 -2.17
C PRO A 12 -4.77 5.39 -2.26
N ALA A 13 -5.16 6.38 -3.04
CA ALA A 13 -4.41 7.62 -3.18
C ALA A 13 -5.22 8.75 -3.82
N ILE A 14 -4.68 9.95 -3.77
CA ILE A 14 -5.15 11.08 -4.57
C ILE A 14 -4.49 11.05 -5.95
N GLY A 15 -5.25 11.38 -6.99
CA GLY A 15 -4.79 11.38 -8.38
C GLY A 15 -3.53 12.23 -8.57
N GLY A 16 -2.51 11.65 -9.20
CA GLY A 16 -1.19 12.26 -9.40
C GLY A 16 -0.11 11.83 -8.40
N SER A 17 -0.43 11.06 -7.37
CA SER A 17 0.52 10.62 -6.33
C SER A 17 1.47 9.48 -6.74
N GLY A 18 1.27 8.87 -7.94
CA GLY A 18 2.14 7.78 -8.42
C GLY A 18 1.68 6.37 -8.05
N TYR A 19 0.46 6.20 -7.54
CA TYR A 19 -0.11 4.91 -7.12
C TYR A 19 -0.19 3.88 -8.27
N LEU A 20 -0.41 4.31 -9.52
CA LEU A 20 -0.38 3.39 -10.68
C LEU A 20 1.00 2.78 -10.88
N THR A 21 2.05 3.58 -10.70
CA THR A 21 3.43 3.09 -10.76
C THR A 21 3.70 2.07 -9.67
N LEU A 22 3.19 2.32 -8.46
CA LEU A 22 3.29 1.37 -7.36
C LEU A 22 2.56 0.05 -7.66
N SER A 23 1.31 0.12 -8.13
CA SER A 23 0.55 -1.08 -8.48
C SER A 23 1.20 -1.90 -9.60
N ASN A 24 1.85 -1.22 -10.55
CA ASN A 24 2.66 -1.92 -11.57
C ASN A 24 3.92 -2.57 -10.97
N MET A 25 4.58 -1.93 -10.00
CA MET A 25 5.71 -2.53 -9.28
C MET A 25 5.30 -3.82 -8.56
N GLU A 26 4.14 -3.80 -7.90
CA GLU A 26 3.57 -4.96 -7.21
C GLU A 26 3.21 -6.08 -8.18
N ALA A 27 2.55 -5.74 -9.28
CA ALA A 27 2.17 -6.68 -10.31
C ALA A 27 3.38 -7.35 -10.96
N ASP A 28 4.38 -6.57 -11.36
CA ASP A 28 5.62 -7.09 -11.96
C ASP A 28 6.41 -7.96 -10.98
N ALA A 29 6.46 -7.58 -9.70
CA ALA A 29 7.07 -8.38 -8.66
C ALA A 29 6.42 -9.77 -8.56
N ALA A 30 5.09 -9.81 -8.59
CA ALA A 30 4.33 -11.06 -8.51
C ALA A 30 4.47 -11.91 -9.78
N ILE A 31 4.40 -11.30 -10.98
CA ILE A 31 4.60 -11.99 -12.27
C ILE A 31 6.00 -12.61 -12.34
N LYS A 32 7.05 -11.86 -11.94
CA LYS A 32 8.43 -12.36 -11.89
C LYS A 32 8.63 -13.49 -10.88
N ALA A 33 7.79 -13.54 -9.86
CA ALA A 33 7.75 -14.63 -8.87
C ALA A 33 6.93 -15.85 -9.35
N GLY A 34 6.32 -15.78 -10.55
CA GLY A 34 5.54 -16.87 -11.13
C GLY A 34 4.08 -16.92 -10.71
N PHE A 35 3.55 -15.83 -10.17
CA PHE A 35 2.16 -15.73 -9.75
C PHE A 35 1.26 -15.09 -10.81
N TYR A 36 -0.03 -15.35 -10.71
CA TYR A 36 -1.07 -14.71 -11.51
C TYR A 36 -1.51 -13.42 -10.86
N VAL A 37 -1.76 -12.37 -11.66
CA VAL A 37 -2.12 -11.04 -11.17
C VAL A 37 -3.36 -10.53 -11.89
N ALA A 38 -4.27 -9.92 -11.13
CA ALA A 38 -5.34 -9.07 -11.64
C ALA A 38 -5.23 -7.68 -11.00
N ILE A 39 -5.40 -6.64 -11.80
CA ILE A 39 -5.43 -5.25 -11.33
C ILE A 39 -6.84 -4.71 -11.55
N HIS A 40 -7.44 -4.23 -10.47
CA HIS A 40 -8.73 -3.54 -10.50
C HIS A 40 -8.53 -2.07 -10.16
N GLN A 41 -9.02 -1.18 -11.02
CA GLN A 41 -8.87 0.27 -10.85
C GLN A 41 -10.23 0.91 -10.64
N CYS A 42 -10.47 1.46 -9.46
CA CYS A 42 -11.60 2.32 -9.18
C CYS A 42 -11.17 3.77 -9.42
N ARG A 43 -11.58 4.33 -10.56
CA ARG A 43 -11.28 5.73 -10.92
C ARG A 43 -12.53 6.58 -10.74
N GLY A 44 -12.38 7.72 -10.06
CA GLY A 44 -13.37 8.79 -10.12
C GLY A 44 -13.33 9.52 -11.47
N LEU A 45 -14.32 10.36 -11.72
CA LEU A 45 -14.41 11.19 -12.94
C LEU A 45 -13.32 12.29 -13.01
N ALA A 46 -12.69 12.61 -11.88
CA ALA A 46 -11.62 13.60 -11.81
C ALA A 46 -10.29 13.00 -12.29
N GLN A 47 -9.71 13.55 -13.34
CA GLN A 47 -8.41 13.13 -13.87
C GLN A 47 -7.24 13.45 -12.92
N ALA A 48 -7.36 14.48 -12.09
CA ALA A 48 -6.37 14.85 -11.08
C ALA A 48 -7.04 15.34 -9.80
N GLY A 49 -6.42 15.07 -8.64
CA GLY A 49 -6.89 15.56 -7.33
C GLY A 49 -8.13 14.89 -6.78
N GLY A 50 -8.65 13.83 -7.41
CA GLY A 50 -9.74 13.01 -6.89
C GLY A 50 -9.26 11.73 -6.21
N PRO A 51 -10.06 11.15 -5.29
CA PRO A 51 -9.72 9.90 -4.64
C PRO A 51 -9.77 8.74 -5.64
N LEU A 52 -8.81 7.86 -5.54
CA LEU A 52 -8.61 6.71 -6.41
C LEU A 52 -8.24 5.49 -5.58
N CYS A 53 -8.49 4.31 -6.10
CA CYS A 53 -8.00 3.07 -5.52
C CYS A 53 -7.61 2.09 -6.62
N VAL A 54 -6.51 1.40 -6.42
CA VAL A 54 -6.10 0.29 -7.29
C VAL A 54 -5.85 -0.93 -6.43
N ASP A 55 -6.60 -1.99 -6.70
CA ASP A 55 -6.41 -3.27 -6.03
C ASP A 55 -5.58 -4.18 -6.93
N VAL A 56 -4.52 -4.75 -6.35
CA VAL A 56 -3.66 -5.76 -6.97
C VAL A 56 -3.93 -7.09 -6.29
N VAL A 57 -4.54 -8.02 -7.03
CA VAL A 57 -4.87 -9.36 -6.54
C VAL A 57 -3.88 -10.35 -7.12
N ILE A 58 -3.14 -11.02 -6.27
CA ILE A 58 -2.09 -11.96 -6.60
C ILE A 58 -2.54 -13.35 -6.16
N ARG A 59 -2.42 -14.35 -7.04
CA ARG A 59 -2.84 -15.74 -6.76
C ARG A 59 -1.84 -16.76 -7.28
N ASP A 60 -1.82 -17.92 -6.65
CA ASP A 60 -1.05 -19.10 -7.11
C ASP A 60 -1.75 -19.88 -8.24
N HIS A 61 -2.91 -19.43 -8.69
CA HIS A 61 -3.71 -20.01 -9.74
C HIS A 61 -4.32 -18.92 -10.63
N GLU A 62 -4.77 -19.31 -11.82
CA GLU A 62 -5.36 -18.37 -12.78
C GLU A 62 -6.52 -17.59 -12.18
N VAL A 63 -6.50 -16.28 -12.36
CA VAL A 63 -7.55 -15.36 -11.88
C VAL A 63 -8.63 -15.28 -12.95
N LYS A 64 -9.77 -15.92 -12.68
CA LYS A 64 -10.97 -15.82 -13.54
C LYS A 64 -12.05 -15.07 -12.77
N GLY A 65 -12.48 -13.93 -13.29
CA GLY A 65 -13.64 -13.19 -12.77
C GLY A 65 -13.30 -12.11 -11.74
N SER A 66 -14.26 -11.81 -10.87
CA SER A 66 -14.27 -10.66 -9.99
C SER A 66 -13.10 -10.60 -9.00
N VAL A 67 -12.73 -9.37 -8.65
CA VAL A 67 -11.78 -9.07 -7.58
C VAL A 67 -12.38 -9.47 -6.24
N SER A 68 -11.56 -10.02 -5.35
CA SER A 68 -11.95 -10.31 -3.98
C SER A 68 -12.09 -9.02 -3.19
N HIS A 69 -13.12 -8.94 -2.33
CA HIS A 69 -13.25 -7.85 -1.36
C HIS A 69 -12.38 -8.07 -0.11
N ASP A 70 -11.73 -9.22 0.01
CA ASP A 70 -10.79 -9.51 1.11
C ASP A 70 -9.46 -8.83 0.84
N VAL A 71 -9.23 -7.72 1.50
CA VAL A 71 -7.98 -6.95 1.41
C VAL A 71 -7.06 -7.37 2.56
N ASP A 72 -5.81 -7.66 2.24
CA ASP A 72 -4.77 -8.06 3.21
C ASP A 72 -3.87 -6.88 3.59
N TYR A 73 -3.61 -6.00 2.62
CA TYR A 73 -2.83 -4.79 2.81
C TYR A 73 -3.53 -3.58 2.22
N VAL A 74 -3.56 -2.50 2.97
CA VAL A 74 -3.86 -1.16 2.46
C VAL A 74 -2.56 -0.38 2.43
N ASN A 75 -2.11 -0.01 1.23
CA ASN A 75 -0.90 0.76 1.01
C ASN A 75 -1.27 2.21 0.69
N GLY A 76 -1.58 2.97 1.72
CA GLY A 76 -2.05 4.35 1.62
C GLY A 76 -0.92 5.36 1.57
N PHE A 77 -0.96 6.28 0.61
CA PHE A 77 0.00 7.39 0.56
C PHE A 77 -0.33 8.50 1.57
N ASP A 78 -1.49 8.43 2.20
CA ASP A 78 -1.94 9.31 3.26
C ASP A 78 -2.99 8.61 4.15
N LEU A 79 -3.24 9.15 5.34
CA LEU A 79 -4.15 8.56 6.32
C LEU A 79 -5.62 8.64 5.90
N SER A 80 -6.01 9.71 5.21
CA SER A 80 -7.42 9.92 4.84
C SER A 80 -7.90 8.89 3.82
N GLU A 81 -7.09 8.63 2.80
CA GLU A 81 -7.41 7.65 1.77
C GLU A 81 -7.27 6.22 2.30
N ALA A 82 -6.27 5.95 3.16
CA ALA A 82 -6.17 4.68 3.86
C ALA A 82 -7.42 4.40 4.72
N TRP A 83 -7.85 5.38 5.51
CA TRP A 83 -9.08 5.27 6.31
C TRP A 83 -10.31 5.03 5.43
N ARG A 84 -10.48 5.82 4.36
CA ARG A 84 -11.61 5.70 3.45
C ARG A 84 -11.71 4.28 2.89
N THR A 85 -10.57 3.70 2.50
CA THR A 85 -10.53 2.35 1.95
C THR A 85 -10.87 1.30 2.99
N VAL A 86 -10.29 1.36 4.19
CA VAL A 86 -10.60 0.44 5.28
C VAL A 86 -12.09 0.48 5.63
N ASN A 87 -12.65 1.69 5.74
CA ASN A 87 -14.07 1.85 6.04
C ASN A 87 -14.97 1.31 4.94
N THR A 88 -14.62 1.56 3.67
CA THR A 88 -15.36 1.05 2.51
C THR A 88 -15.33 -0.49 2.48
N VAL A 89 -14.18 -1.11 2.64
CA VAL A 89 -14.05 -2.58 2.65
C VAL A 89 -14.83 -3.20 3.80
N ARG A 90 -14.80 -2.59 4.98
CA ARG A 90 -15.61 -2.99 6.13
C ARG A 90 -17.11 -2.88 5.83
N ASP A 91 -17.57 -1.77 5.24
CA ASP A 91 -18.97 -1.53 4.95
C ASP A 91 -19.51 -2.52 3.89
N PHE A 92 -18.65 -3.07 3.04
CA PHE A 92 -18.98 -4.21 2.17
C PHE A 92 -18.94 -5.57 2.88
N GLY A 93 -18.81 -5.60 4.21
CA GLY A 93 -18.95 -6.78 5.04
C GLY A 93 -17.64 -7.56 5.29
N SER A 94 -16.48 -7.01 4.96
CA SER A 94 -15.22 -7.64 5.33
C SER A 94 -14.95 -7.45 6.82
N ALA A 95 -14.71 -8.56 7.50
CA ALA A 95 -14.25 -8.58 8.90
C ALA A 95 -12.72 -8.74 8.99
N PHE A 96 -12.01 -8.64 7.88
CA PHE A 96 -10.57 -8.89 7.75
C PHE A 96 -10.16 -10.26 8.32
N PRO A 97 -10.68 -11.37 7.77
CA PRO A 97 -10.55 -12.70 8.37
C PRO A 97 -9.10 -13.22 8.44
N ARG A 98 -8.19 -12.59 7.70
CA ARG A 98 -6.74 -12.89 7.71
C ARG A 98 -5.92 -11.82 8.42
N GLY A 99 -6.57 -10.82 9.03
CA GLY A 99 -5.97 -9.60 9.52
C GLY A 99 -5.61 -8.64 8.39
N LEU A 100 -5.72 -7.35 8.66
CA LEU A 100 -5.39 -6.26 7.73
C LEU A 100 -4.14 -5.54 8.22
N THR A 101 -3.14 -5.36 7.35
CA THR A 101 -2.05 -4.40 7.61
C THR A 101 -2.26 -3.15 6.77
N VAL A 102 -2.30 -2.02 7.42
CA VAL A 102 -2.35 -0.69 6.79
C VAL A 102 -0.96 -0.06 6.88
N VAL A 103 -0.36 0.27 5.75
CA VAL A 103 0.89 1.03 5.66
C VAL A 103 0.56 2.40 5.12
N ALA A 104 0.78 3.46 5.88
CA ALA A 104 0.42 4.82 5.45
C ALA A 104 1.44 5.87 5.90
N ASP A 105 1.46 7.02 5.21
CA ASP A 105 2.19 8.20 5.65
C ASP A 105 1.40 8.94 6.74
N PHE A 106 2.12 9.46 7.73
CA PHE A 106 1.55 10.38 8.72
C PHE A 106 1.30 11.75 8.06
N PHE A 107 0.27 11.79 7.25
CA PHE A 107 -0.12 12.95 6.45
C PHE A 107 -1.57 12.81 6.01
N VAL A 108 -2.27 13.93 5.87
CA VAL A 108 -3.61 14.01 5.27
C VAL A 108 -3.52 14.84 4.01
N ASP A 109 -3.81 14.23 2.86
CA ASP A 109 -3.91 14.92 1.58
C ASP A 109 -5.35 15.34 1.32
N VAL A 110 -5.59 16.65 1.29
CA VAL A 110 -6.93 17.19 1.08
C VAL A 110 -7.15 17.42 -0.43
N PRO A 111 -8.11 16.73 -1.07
CA PRO A 111 -8.38 16.92 -2.47
C PRO A 111 -8.65 18.37 -2.83
N ILE A 112 -8.10 18.84 -3.94
CA ILE A 112 -8.25 20.24 -4.42
C ILE A 112 -9.72 20.65 -4.52
N LEU A 113 -10.61 19.74 -4.91
CA LEU A 113 -12.05 20.01 -5.01
C LEU A 113 -12.69 20.30 -3.64
N VAL A 114 -12.10 19.82 -2.55
CA VAL A 114 -12.57 20.12 -1.19
C VAL A 114 -12.05 21.47 -0.73
N THR A 115 -10.76 21.77 -1.00
CA THR A 115 -10.15 23.06 -0.64
C THR A 115 -10.75 24.23 -1.43
N ALA A 116 -11.23 24.00 -2.66
CA ALA A 116 -11.89 25.01 -3.47
C ALA A 116 -13.30 25.38 -2.98
N ARG A 117 -13.89 24.61 -2.05
CA ARG A 117 -15.22 24.89 -1.51
C ARG A 117 -15.08 25.66 -0.20
N ALA A 118 -15.42 26.94 -0.19
CA ALA A 118 -15.39 27.80 1.00
C ALA A 118 -16.24 27.31 2.20
N LYS A 119 -17.11 26.32 2.01
CA LYS A 119 -18.01 25.71 3.03
C LYS A 119 -18.05 24.18 2.92
N GLY A 120 -16.96 23.52 2.53
CA GLY A 120 -16.89 22.06 2.50
C GLY A 120 -16.78 21.46 3.91
N PRO A 121 -17.08 20.15 4.09
CA PRO A 121 -16.83 19.47 5.34
C PRO A 121 -15.34 19.59 5.70
N ARG A 122 -15.07 19.81 6.99
CA ARG A 122 -13.70 19.81 7.52
C ARG A 122 -13.10 18.41 7.33
N TYR A 123 -11.91 18.36 6.78
CA TYR A 123 -11.09 17.14 6.83
C TYR A 123 -10.61 16.93 8.27
N LEU A 124 -10.51 15.67 8.67
CA LEU A 124 -9.98 15.32 9.97
C LEU A 124 -8.46 15.56 9.98
N THR A 125 -7.92 15.81 11.17
CA THR A 125 -6.47 15.88 11.39
C THR A 125 -5.88 14.48 11.38
N GLU A 126 -4.55 14.39 11.31
CA GLU A 126 -3.82 13.13 11.40
C GLU A 126 -4.16 12.37 12.69
N GLU A 127 -4.22 13.07 13.82
CA GLU A 127 -4.56 12.49 15.12
C GLU A 127 -6.00 11.99 15.16
N GLU A 128 -6.95 12.73 14.58
CA GLU A 128 -8.34 12.31 14.50
C GLU A 128 -8.49 11.02 13.65
N TYR A 129 -7.70 10.84 12.58
CA TYR A 129 -7.67 9.59 11.83
C TYR A 129 -7.07 8.45 12.64
N LEU A 130 -6.00 8.68 13.39
CA LEU A 130 -5.42 7.66 14.28
C LEU A 130 -6.43 7.18 15.33
N ILE A 131 -7.21 8.09 15.91
CA ILE A 131 -8.29 7.74 16.85
C ILE A 131 -9.30 6.81 16.18
N LYS A 132 -9.71 7.11 14.93
CA LYS A 132 -10.65 6.26 14.20
C LYS A 132 -10.11 4.86 13.92
N PHE A 133 -8.83 4.72 13.59
CA PHE A 133 -8.21 3.40 13.46
C PHE A 133 -8.18 2.65 14.80
N LYS A 134 -7.86 3.37 15.88
CA LYS A 134 -7.87 2.81 17.24
C LYS A 134 -9.27 2.32 17.62
N ASP A 135 -10.31 3.10 17.34
CA ASP A 135 -11.70 2.70 17.60
C ASP A 135 -12.07 1.38 16.91
N LEU A 136 -11.60 1.15 15.67
CA LEU A 136 -11.81 -0.12 14.99
C LEU A 136 -11.05 -1.28 15.65
N ILE A 137 -9.81 -1.05 16.04
CA ILE A 137 -9.00 -2.04 16.76
C ILE A 137 -9.65 -2.42 18.09
N ASP A 138 -10.09 -1.42 18.84
CA ASP A 138 -10.77 -1.59 20.13
C ASP A 138 -12.14 -2.27 19.98
N ALA A 139 -12.80 -2.10 18.82
CA ALA A 139 -14.01 -2.84 18.44
C ALA A 139 -13.76 -4.30 18.02
N GLY A 140 -12.51 -4.76 18.06
CA GLY A 140 -12.13 -6.15 17.82
C GLY A 140 -11.76 -6.49 16.37
N TYR A 141 -11.60 -5.50 15.47
CA TYR A 141 -11.06 -5.76 14.13
C TYR A 141 -9.56 -6.06 14.21
N ASP A 142 -9.13 -7.10 13.49
CA ASP A 142 -7.70 -7.44 13.41
C ASP A 142 -6.99 -6.54 12.39
N ILE A 143 -6.72 -5.30 12.82
CA ILE A 143 -6.05 -4.28 12.02
C ILE A 143 -4.69 -3.96 12.68
N ARG A 144 -3.63 -3.97 11.88
CA ARG A 144 -2.30 -3.48 12.22
C ARG A 144 -2.02 -2.23 11.40
N LEU A 145 -1.68 -1.13 12.07
CA LEU A 145 -1.41 0.15 11.44
C LEU A 145 0.08 0.47 11.55
N VAL A 146 0.73 0.65 10.40
CA VAL A 146 2.13 1.04 10.28
C VAL A 146 2.20 2.42 9.65
N ILE A 147 2.60 3.39 10.44
CA ILE A 147 2.63 4.80 10.04
C ILE A 147 4.07 5.24 9.84
N TYR A 148 4.37 5.73 8.65
CA TYR A 148 5.65 6.34 8.32
C TYR A 148 5.55 7.85 8.23
N ASN A 149 6.50 8.54 8.84
CA ASN A 149 6.71 9.96 8.59
C ASN A 149 7.69 10.14 7.42
N PHE A 150 7.19 10.09 6.19
CA PHE A 150 8.04 10.21 5.00
C PHE A 150 8.78 11.55 4.90
N LYS A 151 8.30 12.60 5.56
CA LYS A 151 9.02 13.89 5.68
C LYS A 151 10.32 13.71 6.45
N LYS A 152 10.33 12.89 7.51
CA LYS A 152 11.53 12.54 8.29
C LYS A 152 12.59 11.88 7.42
N TYR A 153 12.21 11.03 6.50
CA TYR A 153 13.13 10.33 5.60
C TYR A 153 13.53 11.15 4.37
N LYS A 154 13.03 12.38 4.22
CA LYS A 154 13.27 13.26 3.04
C LYS A 154 12.97 12.58 1.71
N PHE A 155 12.04 11.64 1.69
CA PHE A 155 11.61 10.99 0.48
C PHE A 155 10.57 11.84 -0.25
N GLN A 156 10.74 11.97 -1.55
CA GLN A 156 9.70 12.52 -2.43
C GLN A 156 8.57 11.49 -2.58
N THR A 157 7.38 11.94 -2.94
CA THR A 157 6.17 11.10 -3.11
C THR A 157 6.42 9.82 -3.91
N ILE A 158 7.23 9.90 -4.96
CA ILE A 158 7.61 8.76 -5.82
C ILE A 158 8.37 7.64 -5.08
N LEU A 159 9.04 7.97 -3.96
CA LEU A 159 9.80 6.99 -3.18
C LEU A 159 8.98 6.34 -2.08
N LYS A 160 7.78 6.87 -1.79
CA LYS A 160 6.87 6.26 -0.83
C LYS A 160 6.50 4.84 -1.26
N GLY A 161 6.19 4.64 -2.54
CA GLY A 161 5.83 3.33 -3.08
C GLY A 161 6.90 2.25 -2.85
N PRO A 162 8.14 2.42 -3.33
CA PRO A 162 9.22 1.47 -3.05
C PRO A 162 9.46 1.21 -1.57
N LEU A 163 9.39 2.23 -0.71
CA LEU A 163 9.59 2.07 0.74
C LEU A 163 8.46 1.22 1.34
N SER A 164 7.20 1.56 1.09
CA SER A 164 6.05 0.83 1.62
C SER A 164 5.99 -0.61 1.10
N LEU A 165 6.39 -0.84 -0.16
CA LEU A 165 6.49 -2.18 -0.72
C LEU A 165 7.62 -3.00 -0.04
N GLY A 166 8.70 -2.35 0.37
CA GLY A 166 9.73 -2.96 1.21
C GLY A 166 9.16 -3.44 2.54
N VAL A 167 8.36 -2.61 3.20
CA VAL A 167 7.65 -2.94 4.45
C VAL A 167 6.72 -4.13 4.25
N ILE A 168 5.84 -4.08 3.25
CA ILE A 168 4.88 -5.15 2.97
C ILE A 168 5.60 -6.47 2.70
N THR A 169 6.67 -6.44 1.89
CA THR A 169 7.48 -7.62 1.60
C THR A 169 8.12 -8.20 2.86
N SER A 170 8.62 -7.33 3.74
CA SER A 170 9.20 -7.74 5.02
C SER A 170 8.14 -8.34 5.96
N ASP A 171 6.99 -7.69 6.10
CA ASP A 171 5.89 -8.19 6.94
C ASP A 171 5.38 -9.56 6.44
N LEU A 172 5.21 -9.75 5.15
CA LEU A 172 4.84 -11.04 4.55
C LEU A 172 5.84 -12.15 4.91
N MET A 173 7.14 -11.85 4.80
CA MET A 173 8.19 -12.83 5.16
C MET A 173 8.19 -13.18 6.64
N MET A 174 7.86 -12.23 7.50
CA MET A 174 7.82 -12.43 8.95
C MET A 174 6.56 -13.14 9.42
N ARG A 175 5.41 -12.87 8.79
CA ARG A 175 4.17 -13.58 9.08
C ARG A 175 4.35 -15.09 8.90
N ASN A 176 5.15 -15.51 7.92
CA ASN A 176 5.38 -16.90 7.55
C ASN A 176 4.07 -17.72 7.55
N ASP A 177 3.01 -17.10 7.03
CA ASP A 177 1.65 -17.64 6.99
C ASP A 177 1.38 -18.20 5.60
N ASP A 178 1.12 -19.47 5.52
CA ASP A 178 0.94 -20.20 4.25
C ASP A 178 -0.36 -19.86 3.52
N ARG A 179 -1.27 -19.11 4.15
CA ARG A 179 -2.47 -18.56 3.51
C ARG A 179 -2.15 -17.42 2.54
N PHE A 180 -1.00 -16.74 2.71
CA PHE A 180 -0.57 -15.65 1.88
C PHE A 180 0.42 -16.10 0.80
N ILE A 181 0.44 -15.35 -0.29
CA ILE A 181 1.51 -15.42 -1.27
C ILE A 181 2.71 -14.64 -0.74
N MET A 182 3.85 -15.31 -0.71
CA MET A 182 5.11 -14.68 -0.40
C MET A 182 5.65 -13.96 -1.64
N LEU A 183 5.91 -12.65 -1.54
CA LEU A 183 6.64 -11.92 -2.56
C LEU A 183 8.15 -11.99 -2.26
N PRO A 184 8.94 -12.71 -3.08
CA PRO A 184 10.39 -12.81 -2.84
C PRO A 184 11.05 -11.44 -2.96
N LYS A 185 11.98 -11.11 -2.05
CA LYS A 185 12.72 -9.85 -2.07
C LYS A 185 13.34 -9.54 -3.43
N LYS A 186 13.91 -10.57 -4.10
CA LYS A 186 14.55 -10.41 -5.41
C LYS A 186 13.57 -9.93 -6.48
N SER A 187 12.46 -10.63 -6.67
CA SER A 187 11.44 -10.28 -7.67
C SER A 187 10.79 -8.93 -7.38
N THR A 188 10.62 -8.60 -6.08
CA THR A 188 10.07 -7.31 -5.67
C THR A 188 11.00 -6.15 -6.01
N ILE A 189 12.31 -6.28 -5.75
CA ILE A 189 13.31 -5.27 -6.17
C ILE A 189 13.31 -5.12 -7.70
N GLU A 190 13.27 -6.21 -8.45
CA GLU A 190 13.22 -6.17 -9.91
C GLU A 190 11.95 -5.45 -10.39
N GLY A 191 10.78 -5.75 -9.84
CA GLY A 191 9.52 -5.04 -10.13
C GLY A 191 9.62 -3.54 -9.86
N VAL A 192 10.20 -3.16 -8.72
CA VAL A 192 10.45 -1.74 -8.37
C VAL A 192 11.35 -1.07 -9.41
N LEU A 193 12.42 -1.72 -9.84
CA LEU A 193 13.41 -1.11 -10.74
C LEU A 193 12.94 -1.01 -12.19
N ASP A 194 12.11 -1.94 -12.65
CA ASP A 194 11.61 -1.97 -14.03
C ASP A 194 10.50 -0.94 -14.25
N ASN A 195 9.79 -0.55 -13.19
CA ASN A 195 8.73 0.46 -13.24
C ASN A 195 9.21 1.89 -12.91
N VAL A 196 10.51 2.11 -12.87
CA VAL A 196 11.05 3.47 -12.71
C VAL A 196 10.77 4.28 -13.98
N PRO A 197 10.18 5.48 -13.87
CA PRO A 197 10.04 6.36 -15.02
C PRO A 197 11.38 6.65 -15.67
N GLN A 198 11.52 6.25 -16.93
CA GLN A 198 12.78 6.40 -17.66
C GLN A 198 12.74 7.63 -18.58
N LYS A 199 13.81 8.42 -18.55
CA LYS A 199 14.08 9.44 -19.55
C LYS A 199 14.99 8.83 -20.61
N LYS A 200 14.45 8.55 -21.81
CA LYS A 200 15.18 7.87 -22.92
C LYS A 200 16.53 8.54 -23.23
N GLU A 201 16.63 9.82 -23.04
CA GLU A 201 17.80 10.65 -23.40
C GLU A 201 18.81 10.84 -22.27
N ASN A 202 18.56 10.28 -21.05
CA ASN A 202 19.45 10.51 -19.92
C ASN A 202 19.68 9.23 -19.08
N PRO A 203 20.58 8.34 -19.50
CA PRO A 203 20.89 7.11 -18.77
C PRO A 203 21.41 7.36 -17.34
N ALA A 204 22.19 8.40 -17.13
CA ALA A 204 22.73 8.75 -15.81
C ALA A 204 21.60 9.14 -14.83
N TYR A 205 20.59 9.88 -15.31
CA TYR A 205 19.41 10.20 -14.53
C TYR A 205 18.63 8.93 -14.13
N ASN A 206 18.43 8.03 -15.08
CA ASN A 206 17.71 6.78 -14.85
C ASN A 206 18.42 5.93 -13.79
N GLU A 207 19.73 5.82 -13.87
CA GLU A 207 20.52 5.07 -12.89
C GLU A 207 20.43 5.70 -11.49
N LYS A 208 20.48 7.04 -11.40
CA LYS A 208 20.29 7.76 -10.14
C LYS A 208 18.93 7.45 -9.51
N ILE A 209 17.85 7.45 -10.30
CA ILE A 209 16.50 7.13 -9.82
C ILE A 209 16.41 5.66 -9.40
N ARG A 210 16.96 4.72 -10.18
CA ARG A 210 17.01 3.29 -9.82
C ARG A 210 17.71 3.07 -8.48
N LYS A 211 18.85 3.69 -8.24
CA LYS A 211 19.57 3.61 -6.97
C LYS A 211 18.75 4.16 -5.80
N ARG A 212 18.05 5.27 -6.01
CA ARG A 212 17.18 5.86 -4.97
C ARG A 212 16.00 4.95 -4.64
N ASN A 213 15.33 4.39 -5.64
CA ASN A 213 14.20 3.48 -5.44
C ASN A 213 14.64 2.19 -4.75
N ARG A 214 15.79 1.62 -5.15
CA ARG A 214 16.38 0.48 -4.47
C ARG A 214 16.64 0.78 -2.99
N LYS A 215 17.29 1.92 -2.70
CA LYS A 215 17.56 2.33 -1.33
C LYS A 215 16.28 2.52 -0.52
N ALA A 216 15.24 3.13 -1.10
CA ALA A 216 13.96 3.29 -0.42
C ALA A 216 13.32 1.93 -0.08
N PHE A 217 13.30 1.00 -1.03
CA PHE A 217 12.82 -0.36 -0.79
C PHE A 217 13.64 -1.06 0.31
N GLU A 218 14.97 -1.01 0.23
CA GLU A 218 15.85 -1.64 1.21
C GLU A 218 15.68 -1.03 2.61
N THR A 219 15.41 0.28 2.71
CA THR A 219 15.08 0.93 3.99
C THR A 219 13.79 0.34 4.56
N GLY A 220 12.70 0.33 3.81
CA GLY A 220 11.44 -0.26 4.27
C GLY A 220 11.54 -1.75 4.59
N PHE A 221 12.37 -2.48 3.85
CA PHE A 221 12.62 -3.89 4.10
C PHE A 221 13.48 -4.15 5.35
N ALA A 222 14.44 -3.27 5.65
CA ALA A 222 15.33 -3.40 6.81
C ALA A 222 14.62 -3.08 8.13
N ASP A 223 13.57 -2.27 8.09
CA ASP A 223 12.75 -1.95 9.27
C ASP A 223 11.94 -3.15 9.81
N ARG A 224 12.21 -4.36 9.29
CA ARG A 224 11.56 -5.61 9.71
C ARG A 224 11.63 -5.87 11.22
N GLU A 225 12.67 -5.39 11.90
CA GLU A 225 12.81 -5.56 13.35
C GLU A 225 11.72 -4.84 14.12
N LEU A 226 11.15 -3.77 13.54
CA LEU A 226 10.01 -3.06 14.09
C LEU A 226 8.71 -3.91 14.02
N PHE A 227 8.66 -4.87 13.10
CA PHE A 227 7.55 -5.83 12.98
C PHE A 227 7.79 -7.11 13.80
N ALA A 228 9.03 -7.34 14.27
CA ALA A 228 9.39 -8.49 15.10
C ALA A 228 8.89 -8.37 16.55
N GLY A 229 8.39 -7.19 16.92
CA GLY A 229 7.73 -6.98 18.21
C GLY A 229 6.49 -7.86 18.36
N PRO A 230 6.00 -8.06 19.58
CA PRO A 230 4.79 -8.84 19.80
C PRO A 230 3.67 -8.33 18.88
N ARG A 231 2.96 -9.25 18.23
CA ARG A 231 1.80 -8.90 17.36
C ARG A 231 0.70 -8.13 18.10
N ASP A 232 0.87 -7.93 19.38
CA ASP A 232 -0.03 -7.17 20.25
C ASP A 232 0.11 -5.65 20.03
N GLU A 233 1.23 -5.17 19.48
CA GLU A 233 1.36 -3.77 19.11
C GLU A 233 0.66 -3.52 17.76
N LYS A 234 -0.55 -3.01 17.84
CA LYS A 234 -1.42 -2.80 16.66
C LYS A 234 -1.13 -1.48 15.92
N ILE A 235 -0.48 -0.52 16.56
CA ILE A 235 -0.15 0.78 15.97
C ILE A 235 1.35 1.02 16.13
N ILE A 236 2.06 1.11 15.02
CA ILE A 236 3.51 1.34 14.95
C ILE A 236 3.73 2.65 14.20
N ILE A 237 4.39 3.61 14.84
CA ILE A 237 4.74 4.91 14.24
C ILE A 237 6.27 4.96 14.12
N ILE A 238 6.79 5.16 12.89
CA ILE A 238 8.20 5.12 12.55
C ILE A 238 8.70 6.49 12.05
#